data_b6739798bf5e6ba25cf8935e79ddf1da
#
_entry.id   b6739798bf5e6ba25cf8935e79ddf1da
#
_cell.length_a   1.000
_cell.length_b   1.000
_cell.length_c   1.000
_cell.angle_alpha   90.00
_cell.angle_beta   90.00
_cell.angle_gamma   90.00
#
_symmetry.space_group_name_H-M   'P 1'
#
loop_
_entity.id
_entity.type
_entity.pdbx_description
1 polymer ?
#
loop_
_entity_poly.entity_id
_entity_poly.type
_entity_poly.pdbx_seq_one_letter_code
_entity_poly.pdbx_strand_id
1 'polypeptide(L)'
;CKFIILLFILPGCSSNYEWGWYILSPDNVEGLTNLKFLISGITTTIYISIVSIFLAMIIGLIVALPSLSNNKFLSFFNIAYVEIVRAIPLLVLILWIYYGLPIMLGISFSPFVSGIIALTISESAFQAEIFRAGINSIHKGQHEVSESLGMDFWKKMRLVILPQAIKVVLPAMGNQFVYVLKMSSLVSIIGI
;
A
#
# COMPACT_ATOMS: atom_id res chain seq x y z
N CYS A 1 -2.65 20.83 29.63
CA CYS A 1 -2.21 22.08 28.99
C CYS A 1 -0.81 22.56 29.41
N LYS A 2 -0.37 22.36 30.67
CA LYS A 2 0.96 22.83 31.14
C LYS A 2 2.13 22.04 30.56
N PHE A 3 1.94 20.79 30.12
CA PHE A 3 2.98 19.93 29.51
C PHE A 3 3.32 20.33 28.06
N ILE A 4 2.35 20.89 27.32
CA ILE A 4 2.54 21.32 25.93
C ILE A 4 3.41 22.59 25.88
N ILE A 5 3.28 23.48 26.89
CA ILE A 5 4.07 24.71 26.99
C ILE A 5 5.54 24.40 27.32
N LEU A 6 5.81 23.33 28.09
CA LEU A 6 7.17 22.90 28.42
C LEU A 6 7.95 22.39 27.18
N LEU A 7 7.27 21.82 26.19
CA LEU A 7 7.86 21.33 24.94
C LEU A 7 8.35 22.46 24.02
N PHE A 8 7.75 23.66 24.14
CA PHE A 8 8.15 24.85 23.39
C PHE A 8 9.28 25.66 24.05
N ILE A 9 9.65 25.34 25.29
CA ILE A 9 10.69 26.06 26.08
C ILE A 9 12.03 25.32 26.06
N LEU A 10 12.11 24.14 25.45
CA LEU A 10 13.43 23.50 25.24
C LEU A 10 14.16 24.28 24.14
N PRO A 11 15.15 25.13 24.52
CA PRO A 11 15.99 25.75 23.51
C PRO A 11 16.74 24.63 22.80
N GLY A 12 16.44 24.42 21.53
CA GLY A 12 17.20 23.50 20.70
C GLY A 12 18.68 23.87 20.79
N CYS A 13 19.52 22.94 21.11
CA CYS A 13 20.96 23.11 21.16
C CYS A 13 21.46 23.43 19.76
N SER A 14 21.53 24.67 19.37
CA SER A 14 22.42 25.22 18.37
C SER A 14 22.02 26.64 18.01
N SER A 15 22.79 27.59 18.42
CA SER A 15 22.64 29.00 18.08
C SER A 15 23.04 29.37 16.66
N ASN A 16 23.54 28.45 15.81
CA ASN A 16 24.10 28.76 14.50
C ASN A 16 23.53 27.88 13.35
N TYR A 17 22.34 27.28 13.50
CA TYR A 17 21.70 26.57 12.41
C TYR A 17 20.86 27.54 11.58
N GLU A 18 21.38 27.96 10.43
CA GLU A 18 20.60 28.67 9.45
C GLU A 18 19.66 27.69 8.74
N TRP A 19 18.37 27.86 8.96
CA TRP A 19 17.35 27.13 8.23
C TRP A 19 17.46 27.47 6.74
N GLY A 20 17.93 26.53 5.92
CA GLY A 20 18.20 26.73 4.51
C GLY A 20 16.96 26.97 3.62
N TRP A 21 15.91 27.60 4.13
CA TRP A 21 14.69 27.92 3.36
C TRP A 21 14.96 28.81 2.16
N TYR A 22 16.08 29.57 2.15
CA TYR A 22 16.50 30.36 0.99
C TYR A 22 16.74 29.48 -0.26
N ILE A 23 17.05 28.18 -0.08
CA ILE A 23 17.23 27.21 -1.17
C ILE A 23 15.93 27.00 -1.97
N LEU A 24 14.79 27.27 -1.36
CA LEU A 24 13.45 27.13 -1.97
C LEU A 24 12.82 28.50 -2.29
N SER A 25 13.55 29.61 -2.06
CA SER A 25 13.00 30.94 -2.32
C SER A 25 12.76 31.14 -3.82
N PRO A 26 11.54 31.53 -4.23
CA PRO A 26 11.21 31.78 -5.62
C PRO A 26 11.95 33.00 -6.21
N ASP A 27 12.58 33.84 -5.36
CA ASP A 27 13.31 35.05 -5.77
C ASP A 27 14.65 34.72 -6.42
N ASN A 28 15.14 33.48 -6.24
CA ASN A 28 16.43 33.03 -6.82
C ASN A 28 16.18 31.97 -7.91
N VAL A 29 16.98 32.01 -8.98
CA VAL A 29 16.93 31.06 -10.10
C VAL A 29 17.15 29.62 -9.58
N GLU A 30 18.06 29.42 -8.63
CA GLU A 30 18.32 28.14 -7.99
C GLU A 30 17.12 27.67 -7.17
N GLY A 31 16.47 28.56 -6.43
CA GLY A 31 15.29 28.26 -5.66
C GLY A 31 14.10 27.82 -6.52
N LEU A 32 13.89 28.47 -7.68
CA LEU A 32 12.88 28.06 -8.65
C LEU A 32 13.17 26.68 -9.24
N THR A 33 14.44 26.39 -9.50
CA THR A 33 14.87 25.07 -10.02
C THR A 33 14.62 23.97 -8.99
N ASN A 34 14.99 24.21 -7.74
CA ASN A 34 14.76 23.28 -6.63
C ASN A 34 13.25 23.07 -6.38
N LEU A 35 12.45 24.12 -6.46
CA LEU A 35 11.00 24.03 -6.32
C LEU A 35 10.38 23.18 -7.44
N LYS A 36 10.79 23.40 -8.70
CA LYS A 36 10.36 22.58 -9.84
C LYS A 36 10.74 21.10 -9.67
N PHE A 37 11.95 20.85 -9.18
CA PHE A 37 12.40 19.49 -8.88
C PHE A 37 11.53 18.80 -7.83
N LEU A 38 11.21 19.49 -6.73
CA LEU A 38 10.31 18.96 -5.70
C LEU A 38 8.90 18.66 -6.25
N ILE A 39 8.36 19.57 -7.07
CA ILE A 39 7.04 19.36 -7.69
C ILE A 39 7.08 18.16 -8.65
N SER A 40 8.16 17.98 -9.41
CA SER A 40 8.31 16.80 -10.28
C SER A 40 8.35 15.50 -9.47
N GLY A 41 8.98 15.51 -8.29
CA GLY A 41 8.97 14.38 -7.36
C GLY A 41 7.57 13.98 -6.89
N ILE A 42 6.70 14.97 -6.65
CA ILE A 42 5.29 14.71 -6.31
C ILE A 42 4.59 13.92 -7.42
N THR A 43 4.80 14.31 -8.67
CA THR A 43 4.21 13.62 -9.82
C THR A 43 4.67 12.17 -9.89
N THR A 44 5.96 11.91 -9.70
CA THR A 44 6.54 10.57 -9.66
C THR A 44 5.95 9.73 -8.52
N THR A 45 5.86 10.31 -7.32
CA THR A 45 5.26 9.68 -6.14
C THR A 45 3.81 9.25 -6.40
N ILE A 46 2.99 10.16 -6.94
CA ILE A 46 1.59 9.89 -7.25
C ILE A 46 1.47 8.78 -8.29
N TYR A 47 2.27 8.84 -9.36
CA TYR A 47 2.22 7.85 -10.44
C TYR A 47 2.61 6.45 -9.94
N ILE A 48 3.74 6.32 -9.23
CA ILE A 48 4.17 5.05 -8.64
C ILE A 48 3.08 4.50 -7.72
N SER A 49 2.51 5.34 -6.86
CA SER A 49 1.51 4.91 -5.89
C SER A 49 0.22 4.44 -6.55
N ILE A 50 -0.30 5.17 -7.54
CA ILE A 50 -1.52 4.80 -8.26
C ILE A 50 -1.33 3.48 -9.01
N VAL A 51 -0.23 3.34 -9.75
CA VAL A 51 0.05 2.13 -10.52
C VAL A 51 0.22 0.92 -9.59
N SER A 52 1.01 1.08 -8.53
CA SER A 52 1.25 0.00 -7.58
C SER A 52 -0.01 -0.46 -6.87
N ILE A 53 -0.85 0.48 -6.39
CA ILE A 53 -2.07 0.08 -5.68
C ILE A 53 -3.11 -0.54 -6.61
N PHE A 54 -3.20 -0.06 -7.85
CA PHE A 54 -4.09 -0.65 -8.84
C PHE A 54 -3.70 -2.11 -9.14
N LEU A 55 -2.42 -2.36 -9.39
CA LEU A 55 -1.91 -3.71 -9.60
C LEU A 55 -2.06 -4.57 -8.34
N ALA A 56 -1.79 -4.01 -7.16
CA ALA A 56 -1.96 -4.68 -5.88
C ALA A 56 -3.42 -5.07 -5.62
N MET A 57 -4.39 -4.25 -5.98
CA MET A 57 -5.81 -4.59 -5.88
C MET A 57 -6.17 -5.80 -6.75
N ILE A 58 -5.68 -5.85 -7.98
CA ILE A 58 -5.94 -6.98 -8.89
C ILE A 58 -5.33 -8.26 -8.32
N ILE A 59 -4.05 -8.22 -7.96
CA ILE A 59 -3.35 -9.39 -7.38
C ILE A 59 -3.98 -9.78 -6.05
N GLY A 60 -4.25 -8.82 -5.17
CA GLY A 60 -4.90 -9.04 -3.88
C GLY A 60 -6.28 -9.70 -3.99
N LEU A 61 -7.07 -9.29 -4.98
CA LEU A 61 -8.36 -9.93 -5.26
C LEU A 61 -8.17 -11.39 -5.71
N ILE A 62 -7.24 -11.64 -6.64
CA ILE A 62 -6.92 -12.99 -7.11
C ILE A 62 -6.45 -13.87 -5.95
N VAL A 63 -5.59 -13.34 -5.08
CA VAL A 63 -5.08 -14.03 -3.89
C VAL A 63 -6.18 -14.24 -2.85
N ALA A 64 -7.14 -13.34 -2.69
CA ALA A 64 -8.23 -13.46 -1.73
C ALA A 64 -9.27 -14.53 -2.12
N LEU A 65 -9.55 -14.72 -3.42
CA LEU A 65 -10.59 -15.63 -3.89
C LEU A 65 -10.46 -17.07 -3.36
N PRO A 66 -9.28 -17.71 -3.34
CA PRO A 66 -9.11 -19.05 -2.79
C PRO A 66 -9.46 -19.16 -1.30
N SER A 67 -9.30 -18.09 -0.52
CA SER A 67 -9.62 -18.07 0.90
C SER A 67 -11.12 -18.13 1.21
N LEU A 68 -11.95 -17.82 0.21
CA LEU A 68 -13.42 -17.89 0.29
C LEU A 68 -13.94 -19.27 -0.05
N SER A 69 -13.09 -20.16 -0.52
CA SER A 69 -13.41 -21.55 -0.82
C SER A 69 -13.38 -22.39 0.45
N ASN A 70 -14.27 -23.38 0.54
CA ASN A 70 -14.23 -24.39 1.60
C ASN A 70 -13.03 -25.36 1.47
N ASN A 71 -12.23 -25.23 0.41
CA ASN A 71 -11.06 -26.08 0.19
C ASN A 71 -9.88 -25.58 1.04
N LYS A 72 -9.53 -26.36 2.07
CA LYS A 72 -8.43 -26.06 3.00
C LYS A 72 -7.08 -25.90 2.31
N PHE A 73 -6.84 -26.63 1.22
CA PHE A 73 -5.59 -26.56 0.47
C PHE A 73 -5.45 -25.19 -0.24
N LEU A 74 -6.49 -24.71 -0.88
CA LEU A 74 -6.49 -23.39 -1.53
C LEU A 74 -6.38 -22.27 -0.49
N SER A 75 -7.06 -22.40 0.64
CA SER A 75 -6.98 -21.43 1.73
C SER A 75 -5.57 -21.38 2.34
N PHE A 76 -4.87 -22.50 2.44
CA PHE A 76 -3.50 -22.56 2.94
C PHE A 76 -2.52 -21.72 2.08
N PHE A 77 -2.59 -21.83 0.75
CA PHE A 77 -1.72 -21.05 -0.13
C PHE A 77 -1.97 -19.54 0.00
N ASN A 78 -3.22 -19.14 0.15
CA ASN A 78 -3.55 -17.73 0.41
C ASN A 78 -2.93 -17.26 1.72
N ILE A 79 -3.14 -17.97 2.81
CA ILE A 79 -2.62 -17.59 4.12
C ILE A 79 -1.10 -17.54 4.09
N ALA A 80 -0.44 -18.56 3.52
CA ALA A 80 1.01 -18.61 3.41
C ALA A 80 1.57 -17.42 2.62
N TYR A 81 0.96 -17.09 1.47
CA TYR A 81 1.37 -15.91 0.69
C TYR A 81 1.26 -14.62 1.50
N VAL A 82 0.10 -14.40 2.12
CA VAL A 82 -0.16 -13.18 2.88
C VAL A 82 0.79 -13.06 4.07
N GLU A 83 1.00 -14.13 4.83
CA GLU A 83 1.89 -14.11 5.99
C GLU A 83 3.35 -13.89 5.60
N ILE A 84 3.84 -14.59 4.57
CA ILE A 84 5.22 -14.46 4.09
C ILE A 84 5.47 -13.03 3.58
N VAL A 85 4.62 -12.52 2.70
CA VAL A 85 4.83 -11.19 2.11
C VAL A 85 4.75 -10.09 3.15
N ARG A 86 3.80 -10.16 4.09
CA ARG A 86 3.67 -9.17 5.18
C ARG A 86 4.77 -9.25 6.23
N ALA A 87 5.45 -10.38 6.35
CA ALA A 87 6.61 -10.51 7.25
C ALA A 87 7.87 -9.83 6.70
N ILE A 88 7.94 -9.57 5.38
CA ILE A 88 9.09 -8.93 4.77
C ILE A 88 8.98 -7.40 4.90
N PRO A 89 9.95 -6.71 5.52
CA PRO A 89 9.97 -5.25 5.53
C PRO A 89 10.04 -4.70 4.10
N LEU A 90 9.19 -3.72 3.76
CA LEU A 90 9.10 -3.16 2.41
C LEU A 90 10.46 -2.69 1.88
N LEU A 91 11.26 -2.04 2.72
CA LEU A 91 12.60 -1.59 2.34
C LEU A 91 13.50 -2.74 1.89
N VAL A 92 13.47 -3.86 2.61
CA VAL A 92 14.24 -5.07 2.27
C VAL A 92 13.75 -5.62 0.92
N LEU A 93 12.44 -5.63 0.69
CA LEU A 93 11.85 -6.09 -0.57
C LEU A 93 12.29 -5.22 -1.76
N ILE A 94 12.31 -3.88 -1.58
CA ILE A 94 12.78 -2.94 -2.61
C ILE A 94 14.24 -3.22 -2.97
N LEU A 95 15.11 -3.32 -1.96
CA LEU A 95 16.54 -3.59 -2.16
C LEU A 95 16.78 -4.97 -2.78
N TRP A 96 16.00 -5.98 -2.37
CA TRP A 96 16.13 -7.31 -2.92
C TRP A 96 15.72 -7.39 -4.39
N ILE A 97 14.63 -6.71 -4.78
CA ILE A 97 14.19 -6.68 -6.18
C ILE A 97 15.20 -5.91 -7.04
N TYR A 98 15.73 -4.80 -6.55
CA TYR A 98 16.62 -3.95 -7.33
C TYR A 98 18.06 -4.49 -7.43
N TYR A 99 18.62 -5.01 -6.34
CA TYR A 99 19.99 -5.51 -6.29
C TYR A 99 20.08 -7.04 -6.28
N GLY A 100 19.16 -7.72 -5.61
CA GLY A 100 19.20 -9.18 -5.43
C GLY A 100 18.83 -9.96 -6.69
N LEU A 101 17.76 -9.57 -7.39
CA LEU A 101 17.31 -10.25 -8.61
C LEU A 101 18.36 -10.23 -9.73
N PRO A 102 19.06 -9.12 -10.01
CA PRO A 102 20.14 -9.11 -10.99
C PRO A 102 21.26 -10.10 -10.66
N ILE A 103 21.63 -10.21 -9.39
CA ILE A 103 22.72 -11.11 -8.94
C ILE A 103 22.30 -12.57 -9.04
N MET A 104 21.07 -12.91 -8.66
CA MET A 104 20.60 -14.29 -8.59
C MET A 104 20.10 -14.84 -9.93
N LEU A 105 19.39 -14.01 -10.69
CA LEU A 105 18.66 -14.44 -11.89
C LEU A 105 19.11 -13.73 -13.16
N GLY A 106 20.01 -12.76 -13.08
CA GLY A 106 20.44 -11.94 -14.22
C GLY A 106 19.33 -11.00 -14.75
N ILE A 107 18.23 -10.82 -14.00
CA ILE A 107 17.08 -9.98 -14.41
C ILE A 107 17.25 -8.62 -13.76
N SER A 108 17.48 -7.58 -14.55
CA SER A 108 17.58 -6.20 -14.07
C SER A 108 16.37 -5.38 -14.49
N PHE A 109 15.84 -4.60 -13.55
CA PHE A 109 14.78 -3.63 -13.80
C PHE A 109 15.31 -2.21 -13.55
N SER A 110 14.70 -1.23 -14.20
CA SER A 110 14.95 0.16 -13.84
C SER A 110 14.51 0.43 -12.39
N PRO A 111 15.10 1.44 -11.70
CA PRO A 111 14.68 1.78 -10.34
C PRO A 111 13.16 1.96 -10.23
N PHE A 112 12.57 2.67 -11.20
CA PHE A 112 11.14 2.95 -11.27
C PHE A 112 10.28 1.68 -11.31
N VAL A 113 10.64 0.72 -12.17
CA VAL A 113 9.93 -0.56 -12.30
C VAL A 113 10.12 -1.41 -11.04
N SER A 114 11.34 -1.43 -10.48
CA SER A 114 11.63 -2.15 -9.23
C SER A 114 10.80 -1.64 -8.07
N GLY A 115 10.64 -0.31 -7.95
CA GLY A 115 9.78 0.31 -6.95
C GLY A 115 8.32 -0.08 -7.10
N ILE A 116 7.77 -0.05 -8.33
CA ILE A 116 6.39 -0.48 -8.60
C ILE A 116 6.20 -1.95 -8.24
N ILE A 117 7.11 -2.83 -8.63
CA ILE A 117 7.02 -4.28 -8.35
C ILE A 117 7.04 -4.51 -6.83
N ALA A 118 7.98 -3.90 -6.11
CA ALA A 118 8.12 -4.06 -4.67
C ALA A 118 6.85 -3.59 -3.92
N LEU A 119 6.38 -2.38 -4.23
CA LEU A 119 5.15 -1.85 -3.66
C LEU A 119 3.94 -2.73 -4.01
N THR A 120 3.82 -3.16 -5.26
CA THR A 120 2.72 -4.02 -5.71
C THR A 120 2.69 -5.35 -4.96
N ILE A 121 3.83 -6.03 -4.81
CA ILE A 121 3.90 -7.31 -4.10
C ILE A 121 3.54 -7.09 -2.63
N SER A 122 4.17 -6.14 -1.95
CA SER A 122 3.88 -5.85 -0.56
C SER A 122 2.41 -5.52 -0.33
N GLU A 123 1.86 -4.61 -1.13
CA GLU A 123 0.48 -4.14 -0.99
C GLU A 123 -0.56 -5.19 -1.38
N SER A 124 -0.26 -6.09 -2.31
CA SER A 124 -1.20 -7.14 -2.71
C SER A 124 -1.59 -8.06 -1.56
N ALA A 125 -0.66 -8.32 -0.63
CA ALA A 125 -0.93 -9.12 0.56
C ALA A 125 -1.87 -8.38 1.55
N PHE A 126 -1.69 -7.06 1.72
CA PHE A 126 -2.60 -6.25 2.53
C PHE A 126 -3.98 -6.14 1.88
N GLN A 127 -4.05 -5.95 0.55
CA GLN A 127 -5.31 -5.90 -0.18
C GLN A 127 -6.06 -7.24 -0.10
N ALA A 128 -5.37 -8.37 -0.21
CA ALA A 128 -5.96 -9.69 -0.07
C ALA A 128 -6.64 -9.87 1.29
N GLU A 129 -5.97 -9.43 2.35
CA GLU A 129 -6.52 -9.48 3.71
C GLU A 129 -7.72 -8.54 3.88
N ILE A 130 -7.68 -7.33 3.32
CA ILE A 130 -8.81 -6.38 3.34
C ILE A 130 -10.03 -6.99 2.65
N PHE A 131 -9.86 -7.60 1.48
CA PHE A 131 -10.96 -8.27 0.76
C PHE A 131 -11.52 -9.45 1.56
N ARG A 132 -10.65 -10.30 2.10
CA ARG A 132 -11.03 -11.43 2.92
C ARG A 132 -11.81 -10.99 4.17
N ALA A 133 -11.26 -10.01 4.89
CA ALA A 133 -11.89 -9.47 6.11
C ALA A 133 -13.24 -8.81 5.80
N GLY A 134 -13.33 -8.05 4.71
CA GLY A 134 -14.57 -7.39 4.29
C GLY A 134 -15.69 -8.38 3.99
N ILE A 135 -15.40 -9.46 3.28
CA ILE A 135 -16.40 -10.50 2.98
C ILE A 135 -16.80 -11.26 4.25
N ASN A 136 -15.82 -11.60 5.09
CA ASN A 136 -16.06 -12.34 6.34
C ASN A 136 -16.76 -11.50 7.42
N SER A 137 -16.77 -10.18 7.30
CA SER A 137 -17.46 -9.27 8.23
C SER A 137 -18.98 -9.28 8.07
N ILE A 138 -19.50 -9.84 6.96
CA ILE A 138 -20.93 -9.87 6.71
C ILE A 138 -21.59 -10.88 7.65
N HIS A 139 -22.63 -10.41 8.33
CA HIS A 139 -23.32 -11.19 9.34
C HIS A 139 -23.84 -12.53 8.78
N LYS A 140 -23.65 -13.62 9.51
CA LYS A 140 -24.05 -14.98 9.10
C LYS A 140 -25.54 -15.07 8.71
N GLY A 141 -26.40 -14.34 9.39
CA GLY A 141 -27.83 -14.27 9.06
C GLY A 141 -28.12 -13.82 7.62
N GLN A 142 -27.24 -13.01 6.99
CA GLN A 142 -27.39 -12.64 5.57
C GLN A 142 -27.16 -13.84 4.65
N HIS A 143 -26.25 -14.73 5.02
CA HIS A 143 -26.01 -15.98 4.31
C HIS A 143 -27.19 -16.94 4.46
N GLU A 144 -27.70 -17.11 5.70
CA GLU A 144 -28.79 -17.99 6.03
C GLU A 144 -30.12 -17.56 5.37
N VAL A 145 -30.44 -16.27 5.42
CA VAL A 145 -31.63 -15.72 4.75
C VAL A 145 -31.54 -15.91 3.24
N SER A 146 -30.38 -15.66 2.65
CA SER A 146 -30.19 -15.83 1.22
C SER A 146 -30.38 -17.29 0.78
N GLU A 147 -29.90 -18.22 1.58
CA GLU A 147 -30.09 -19.67 1.35
C GLU A 147 -31.53 -20.09 1.52
N SER A 148 -32.22 -19.55 2.51
CA SER A 148 -33.67 -19.81 2.72
C SER A 148 -34.53 -19.29 1.57
N LEU A 149 -34.08 -18.25 0.87
CA LEU A 149 -34.71 -17.72 -0.36
C LEU A 149 -34.33 -18.52 -1.62
N GLY A 150 -33.59 -19.62 -1.49
CA GLY A 150 -33.19 -20.46 -2.62
C GLY A 150 -32.13 -19.84 -3.51
N MET A 151 -31.35 -18.87 -3.02
CA MET A 151 -30.26 -18.28 -3.78
C MET A 151 -29.09 -19.26 -3.90
N ASP A 152 -28.61 -19.46 -5.13
CA ASP A 152 -27.36 -20.15 -5.36
C ASP A 152 -26.16 -19.29 -4.90
N PHE A 153 -24.97 -19.88 -4.85
CA PHE A 153 -23.76 -19.19 -4.40
C PHE A 153 -23.50 -17.86 -5.15
N TRP A 154 -23.65 -17.85 -6.47
CA TRP A 154 -23.36 -16.68 -7.29
C TRP A 154 -24.39 -15.56 -7.11
N LYS A 155 -25.69 -15.90 -7.02
CA LYS A 155 -26.75 -14.92 -6.73
C LYS A 155 -26.56 -14.32 -5.33
N LYS A 156 -26.33 -15.17 -4.33
CA LYS A 156 -26.06 -14.75 -2.95
C LYS A 156 -24.85 -13.79 -2.91
N MET A 157 -23.74 -14.18 -3.54
CA MET A 157 -22.53 -13.35 -3.54
C MET A 157 -22.77 -12.00 -4.21
N ARG A 158 -23.37 -12.01 -5.43
CA ARG A 158 -23.54 -10.79 -6.23
C ARG A 158 -24.59 -9.82 -5.67
N LEU A 159 -25.71 -10.33 -5.16
CA LEU A 159 -26.85 -9.51 -4.78
C LEU A 159 -26.86 -9.12 -3.29
N VAL A 160 -26.25 -9.92 -2.42
CA VAL A 160 -26.33 -9.72 -0.97
C VAL A 160 -24.97 -9.44 -0.36
N ILE A 161 -23.97 -10.31 -0.58
CA ILE A 161 -22.69 -10.23 0.14
C ILE A 161 -21.79 -9.15 -0.42
N LEU A 162 -21.51 -9.14 -1.72
CA LEU A 162 -20.57 -8.18 -2.32
C LEU A 162 -20.99 -6.71 -2.14
N PRO A 163 -22.26 -6.32 -2.33
CA PRO A 163 -22.64 -4.93 -2.13
C PRO A 163 -22.44 -4.44 -0.69
N GLN A 164 -22.58 -5.32 0.28
CA GLN A 164 -22.32 -5.01 1.69
C GLN A 164 -20.83 -5.01 1.98
N ALA A 165 -20.08 -6.02 1.51
CA ALA A 165 -18.64 -6.13 1.69
C ALA A 165 -17.88 -4.93 1.10
N ILE A 166 -18.28 -4.43 -0.09
CA ILE A 166 -17.67 -3.26 -0.72
C ILE A 166 -17.75 -2.05 0.20
N LYS A 167 -18.88 -1.82 0.88
CA LYS A 167 -19.03 -0.70 1.83
C LYS A 167 -18.04 -0.77 2.99
N VAL A 168 -17.69 -1.98 3.44
CA VAL A 168 -16.71 -2.20 4.52
C VAL A 168 -15.27 -2.08 3.98
N VAL A 169 -15.02 -2.57 2.77
CA VAL A 169 -13.69 -2.61 2.15
C VAL A 169 -13.23 -1.23 1.71
N LEU A 170 -14.11 -0.39 1.15
CA LEU A 170 -13.74 0.93 0.60
C LEU A 170 -13.00 1.84 1.58
N PRO A 171 -13.42 2.03 2.84
CA PRO A 171 -12.68 2.86 3.78
C PRO A 171 -11.28 2.30 4.07
N ALA A 172 -11.15 0.97 4.20
CA ALA A 172 -9.87 0.32 4.45
C ALA A 172 -8.91 0.50 3.25
N MET A 173 -9.42 0.39 2.02
CA MET A 173 -8.64 0.67 0.80
C MET A 173 -8.20 2.13 0.73
N GLY A 174 -9.04 3.09 1.13
CA GLY A 174 -8.66 4.50 1.21
C GLY A 174 -7.49 4.74 2.17
N ASN A 175 -7.51 4.12 3.34
CA ASN A 175 -6.41 4.17 4.30
C ASN A 175 -5.13 3.55 3.71
N GLN A 176 -5.26 2.44 3.00
CA GLN A 176 -4.13 1.78 2.37
C GLN A 176 -3.53 2.62 1.24
N PHE A 177 -4.34 3.34 0.47
CA PHE A 177 -3.85 4.28 -0.53
C PHE A 177 -2.97 5.38 0.09
N VAL A 178 -3.41 5.97 1.20
CA VAL A 178 -2.61 6.96 1.93
C VAL A 178 -1.32 6.35 2.48
N TYR A 179 -1.36 5.09 2.91
CA TYR A 179 -0.18 4.36 3.36
C TYR A 179 0.84 4.18 2.21
N VAL A 180 0.39 3.74 1.03
CA VAL A 180 1.26 3.58 -0.16
C VAL A 180 1.91 4.90 -0.56
N LEU A 181 1.17 6.02 -0.55
CA LEU A 181 1.73 7.34 -0.82
C LEU A 181 2.90 7.69 0.13
N LYS A 182 2.80 7.33 1.39
CA LYS A 182 3.89 7.54 2.36
C LYS A 182 5.06 6.60 2.09
N MET A 183 4.78 5.32 1.83
CA MET A 183 5.79 4.29 1.63
C MET A 183 6.51 4.41 0.29
N SER A 184 5.93 5.08 -0.71
CA SER A 184 6.61 5.35 -1.97
C SER A 184 7.88 6.18 -1.78
N SER A 185 8.01 6.95 -0.69
CA SER A 185 9.24 7.66 -0.35
C SER A 185 10.45 6.75 -0.13
N LEU A 186 10.24 5.49 0.27
CA LEU A 186 11.33 4.51 0.43
C LEU A 186 11.96 4.14 -0.91
N VAL A 187 11.26 4.34 -2.01
CA VAL A 187 11.79 4.04 -3.35
C VAL A 187 12.93 5.00 -3.74
N SER A 188 13.03 6.17 -3.08
CA SER A 188 14.13 7.10 -3.29
C SER A 188 15.51 6.50 -2.98
N ILE A 189 15.59 5.46 -2.14
CA ILE A 189 16.84 4.77 -1.80
C ILE A 189 17.49 4.12 -3.02
N ILE A 190 16.71 3.74 -4.03
CA ILE A 190 17.22 3.14 -5.27
C ILE A 190 17.35 4.16 -6.41
N GLY A 191 17.28 5.47 -6.11
CA GLY A 191 17.61 6.54 -7.05
C GLY A 191 16.44 7.12 -7.86
N ILE A 192 15.24 7.16 -7.26
CA ILE A 192 14.06 7.84 -7.86
C ILE A 192 13.76 9.14 -7.12
#